data_14ffbaf80ae4bdda54fd8f1b8681f7ff
#
_entry.id   14ffbaf80ae4bdda54fd8f1b8681f7ff
#
_cell.length_a   1.000
_cell.length_b   1.000
_cell.length_c   1.000
_cell.angle_alpha   90.00
_cell.angle_beta   90.00
_cell.angle_gamma   90.00
#
_symmetry.space_group_name_H-M   'P 1'
#
loop_
_entity.id
_entity.type
_entity.pdbx_description
1 polymer ?
#
loop_
_entity_poly.entity_id
_entity_poly.type
_entity_poly.pdbx_seq_one_letter_code
_entity_poly.pdbx_strand_id
1 'polypeptide(L)'
;MAKIKLNIRQDEQIDLEVHQFNHYADIVEIQSWAELLECYRSLKQDVYPKKVFLVLDDAAQAKYTSMHAVEDDRLYVDFSDDLKGIEVNDPRWEQTYQNVCVPKQLQHYLQQLNDPAQQQRFESLAEKMQHYDENDLEALLYFNQHLLISLDSVIAVKVADIETEALKLAMLPNGYFSCDFDPFENYALIQKMQHYGFEFIGLGAALLGWTKTPDFKAEKMNDLIQDLALIYPLDFAHQKAMKDLILKNDYLILPYSESPQEYLGYDLS
;
A
#
# COMPACT_ATOMS: atom_id res chain seq x y z
N MET A 1 10.67 14.30 15.91
CA MET A 1 9.17 14.32 15.97
C MET A 1 8.66 14.53 14.57
N ALA A 2 7.93 13.55 14.05
CA ALA A 2 7.42 13.58 12.68
C ALA A 2 6.56 14.84 12.46
N LYS A 3 6.56 15.35 11.23
CA LYS A 3 5.83 16.55 10.85
C LYS A 3 4.98 16.27 9.61
N ILE A 4 3.74 16.75 9.65
CA ILE A 4 2.84 16.73 8.49
C ILE A 4 3.02 18.04 7.73
N LYS A 5 3.39 17.94 6.45
CA LYS A 5 3.45 19.07 5.52
C LYS A 5 2.27 18.95 4.58
N LEU A 6 1.25 19.77 4.76
CA LEU A 6 0.09 19.82 3.87
C LEU A 6 0.53 20.31 2.49
N ASN A 7 0.04 19.66 1.46
CA ASN A 7 0.20 20.11 0.08
C ASN A 7 -0.78 21.28 -0.20
N ILE A 8 -0.44 22.45 0.34
CA ILE A 8 -1.17 23.69 0.02
C ILE A 8 -0.68 24.08 -1.38
N ARG A 9 -1.56 24.00 -2.36
CA ARG A 9 -1.32 24.55 -3.70
C ARG A 9 -1.03 26.05 -3.56
N GLN A 10 0.22 26.40 -3.31
CA GLN A 10 0.75 27.75 -3.53
C GLN A 10 1.48 27.70 -4.88
N ASP A 11 1.32 28.74 -5.67
CA ASP A 11 1.77 28.94 -7.07
C ASP A 11 3.27 28.74 -7.36
N GLU A 12 3.99 27.93 -6.62
CA GLU A 12 5.37 27.56 -6.90
C GLU A 12 5.39 26.26 -7.69
N GLN A 13 6.16 26.24 -8.78
CA GLN A 13 6.41 25.09 -9.64
C GLN A 13 6.71 23.84 -8.79
N ILE A 14 5.68 23.11 -8.47
CA ILE A 14 5.79 21.79 -7.85
C ILE A 14 6.16 20.84 -8.98
N ASP A 15 7.20 20.06 -8.76
CA ASP A 15 7.61 18.98 -9.66
C ASP A 15 6.43 17.99 -9.77
N LEU A 16 5.63 18.17 -10.81
CA LEU A 16 4.32 17.52 -11.01
C LEU A 16 4.41 16.00 -11.16
N GLU A 17 5.62 15.44 -11.33
CA GLU A 17 5.79 14.02 -11.58
C GLU A 17 5.54 13.14 -10.34
N VAL A 18 5.74 13.65 -9.14
CA VAL A 18 5.64 12.85 -7.89
C VAL A 18 4.25 12.91 -7.23
N HIS A 19 3.42 13.91 -7.55
CA HIS A 19 2.23 14.27 -6.75
C HIS A 19 0.88 13.95 -7.39
N GLN A 20 0.83 13.01 -8.31
CA GLN A 20 -0.37 12.74 -9.07
C GLN A 20 -1.51 12.18 -8.25
N PHE A 21 -2.50 11.79 -8.27
CA PHE A 21 -3.59 11.05 -7.61
C PHE A 21 -3.78 11.32 -6.11
N ASN A 22 -4.64 12.29 -5.79
CA ASN A 22 -5.14 12.48 -4.42
C ASN A 22 -4.04 12.74 -3.37
N HIS A 23 -2.89 13.25 -3.79
CA HIS A 23 -1.84 13.65 -2.85
C HIS A 23 -2.35 14.79 -1.97
N TYR A 24 -2.26 14.60 -0.67
CA TYR A 24 -2.80 15.52 0.34
C TYR A 24 -1.71 16.17 1.18
N ALA A 25 -0.72 15.39 1.60
CA ALA A 25 0.34 15.81 2.50
C ALA A 25 1.56 14.92 2.39
N ASP A 26 2.66 15.36 2.99
CA ASP A 26 3.84 14.54 3.27
C ASP A 26 4.07 14.44 4.77
N ILE A 27 4.46 13.25 5.27
CA ILE A 27 4.97 13.06 6.61
C ILE A 27 6.49 12.97 6.50
N VAL A 28 7.19 13.83 7.23
CA VAL A 28 8.65 13.94 7.20
C VAL A 28 9.24 13.89 8.60
N GLU A 29 10.57 13.71 8.69
CA GLU A 29 11.30 13.67 9.95
C GLU A 29 10.82 12.55 10.89
N ILE A 30 10.38 11.43 10.33
CA ILE A 30 9.88 10.26 11.07
C ILE A 30 11.04 9.61 11.82
N GLN A 31 10.87 9.36 13.12
CA GLN A 31 11.86 8.71 13.97
C GLN A 31 11.42 7.33 14.48
N SER A 32 10.12 7.04 14.39
CA SER A 32 9.56 5.76 14.85
C SER A 32 8.20 5.48 14.21
N TRP A 33 7.80 4.23 14.27
CA TRP A 33 6.41 3.84 13.89
C TRP A 33 5.36 4.52 14.74
N ALA A 34 5.60 4.65 16.02
CA ALA A 34 4.66 5.32 16.89
C ALA A 34 4.35 6.74 16.40
N GLU A 35 5.39 7.49 15.98
CA GLU A 35 5.20 8.83 15.39
C GLU A 35 4.45 8.78 14.05
N LEU A 36 4.78 7.83 13.17
CA LEU A 36 4.07 7.68 11.89
C LEU A 36 2.59 7.35 12.12
N LEU A 37 2.29 6.40 13.00
CA LEU A 37 0.91 6.02 13.31
C LEU A 37 0.14 7.15 14.03
N GLU A 38 0.81 7.98 14.82
CA GLU A 38 0.20 9.17 15.42
C GLU A 38 -0.18 10.19 14.35
N CYS A 39 0.73 10.49 13.41
CA CYS A 39 0.43 11.33 12.25
C CYS A 39 -0.72 10.76 11.41
N TYR A 40 -0.71 9.46 11.13
CA TYR A 40 -1.77 8.79 10.39
C TYR A 40 -3.13 8.93 11.07
N ARG A 41 -3.21 8.70 12.40
CA ARG A 41 -4.45 8.83 13.17
C ARG A 41 -4.95 10.28 13.21
N SER A 42 -4.04 11.26 13.34
CA SER A 42 -4.38 12.68 13.27
C SER A 42 -4.97 13.04 11.91
N LEU A 43 -4.31 12.65 10.83
CA LEU A 43 -4.80 12.89 9.47
C LEU A 43 -6.19 12.27 9.24
N LYS A 44 -6.43 11.04 9.74
CA LYS A 44 -7.76 10.42 9.65
C LYS A 44 -8.85 11.25 10.33
N GLN A 45 -8.55 11.87 11.47
CA GLN A 45 -9.49 12.75 12.16
C GLN A 45 -9.75 14.03 11.37
N ASP A 46 -8.66 14.63 10.84
CA ASP A 46 -8.74 15.92 10.12
C ASP A 46 -9.53 15.83 8.82
N VAL A 47 -9.43 14.70 8.10
CA VAL A 47 -10.06 14.52 6.78
C VAL A 47 -11.36 13.72 6.82
N TYR A 48 -11.82 13.28 7.99
CA TYR A 48 -13.05 12.47 8.11
C TYR A 48 -14.22 13.11 7.33
N PRO A 49 -15.02 12.36 6.55
CA PRO A 49 -15.08 10.89 6.45
C PRO A 49 -14.15 10.25 5.40
N LYS A 50 -13.32 11.02 4.74
CA LYS A 50 -12.39 10.50 3.72
C LYS A 50 -11.39 9.52 4.32
N LYS A 51 -10.80 8.68 3.46
CA LYS A 51 -9.78 7.71 3.85
C LYS A 51 -8.39 8.24 3.60
N VAL A 52 -7.47 7.89 4.49
CA VAL A 52 -6.04 8.21 4.41
C VAL A 52 -5.27 6.96 3.97
N PHE A 53 -4.36 7.14 3.04
CA PHE A 53 -3.47 6.10 2.52
C PHE A 53 -2.04 6.63 2.53
N LEU A 54 -1.09 5.80 2.96
CA LEU A 54 0.33 6.10 3.03
C LEU A 54 1.08 5.38 1.91
N VAL A 55 1.96 6.09 1.20
CA VAL A 55 2.94 5.45 0.30
C VAL A 55 4.18 5.15 1.14
N LEU A 56 4.41 3.87 1.47
CA LEU A 56 5.31 3.48 2.56
C LEU A 56 6.78 3.45 2.18
N ASP A 57 7.10 2.84 1.07
CA ASP A 57 8.47 2.64 0.59
C ASP A 57 8.58 3.02 -0.88
N ASP A 58 9.73 3.50 -1.30
CA ASP A 58 10.10 3.92 -2.66
C ASP A 58 8.93 4.48 -3.48
N ALA A 59 8.49 5.68 -3.13
CA ALA A 59 7.32 6.31 -3.75
C ALA A 59 7.45 6.46 -5.29
N ALA A 60 8.68 6.63 -5.79
CA ALA A 60 8.94 6.74 -7.23
C ALA A 60 8.73 5.38 -7.92
N GLN A 61 9.29 4.31 -7.37
CA GLN A 61 9.10 2.96 -7.88
C GLN A 61 7.65 2.50 -7.71
N ALA A 62 7.02 2.78 -6.56
CA ALA A 62 5.61 2.45 -6.33
C ALA A 62 4.69 3.10 -7.37
N LYS A 63 4.96 4.35 -7.75
CA LYS A 63 4.24 5.03 -8.82
C LYS A 63 4.48 4.36 -10.17
N TYR A 64 5.75 4.08 -10.50
CA TYR A 64 6.12 3.45 -11.77
C TYR A 64 5.44 2.08 -11.93
N THR A 65 5.56 1.21 -10.93
CA THR A 65 4.94 -0.12 -10.97
C THR A 65 3.41 -0.06 -10.96
N SER A 66 2.82 0.90 -10.25
CA SER A 66 1.37 1.13 -10.28
C SER A 66 0.87 1.55 -11.67
N MET A 67 1.61 2.41 -12.39
CA MET A 67 1.25 2.80 -13.76
C MET A 67 1.17 1.59 -14.70
N HIS A 68 2.05 0.60 -14.52
CA HIS A 68 2.03 -0.64 -15.30
C HIS A 68 1.00 -1.65 -14.78
N ALA A 69 0.81 -1.75 -13.47
CA ALA A 69 -0.19 -2.65 -12.88
C ALA A 69 -1.61 -2.32 -13.34
N VAL A 70 -1.90 -1.05 -13.63
CA VAL A 70 -3.23 -0.63 -14.13
C VAL A 70 -3.40 -0.74 -15.64
N GLU A 71 -2.41 -1.27 -16.37
CA GLU A 71 -2.54 -1.71 -17.76
C GLU A 71 -3.25 -3.08 -17.85
N ASP A 72 -3.48 -3.76 -16.72
CA ASP A 72 -4.36 -4.94 -16.64
C ASP A 72 -5.75 -4.60 -17.19
N ASP A 73 -6.29 -5.46 -18.07
CA ASP A 73 -7.58 -5.25 -18.75
C ASP A 73 -8.73 -4.92 -17.78
N ARG A 74 -8.66 -5.40 -16.53
CA ARG A 74 -9.65 -5.14 -15.48
C ARG A 74 -9.56 -3.71 -14.92
N LEU A 75 -8.37 -3.11 -14.94
CA LEU A 75 -8.08 -1.79 -14.36
C LEU A 75 -7.88 -0.69 -15.40
N TYR A 76 -7.63 -1.08 -16.65
CA TYR A 76 -7.38 -0.12 -17.73
C TYR A 76 -8.57 0.81 -17.96
N VAL A 77 -8.30 2.11 -18.08
CA VAL A 77 -9.30 3.14 -18.41
C VAL A 77 -8.82 3.95 -19.61
N ASP A 78 -9.58 3.93 -20.69
CA ASP A 78 -9.32 4.76 -21.87
C ASP A 78 -9.83 6.20 -21.64
N PHE A 79 -8.93 7.15 -21.76
CA PHE A 79 -9.21 8.59 -21.64
C PHE A 79 -9.19 9.31 -23.00
N SER A 80 -9.08 8.63 -24.11
CA SER A 80 -8.96 9.22 -25.45
C SER A 80 -10.09 10.19 -25.79
N ASP A 81 -11.32 9.86 -25.37
CA ASP A 81 -12.47 10.76 -25.57
C ASP A 81 -12.45 11.96 -24.61
N ASP A 82 -12.01 11.77 -23.36
CA ASP A 82 -11.94 12.84 -22.36
C ASP A 82 -10.86 13.88 -22.70
N LEU A 83 -9.77 13.43 -23.33
CA LEU A 83 -8.61 14.26 -23.71
C LEU A 83 -8.63 14.64 -25.20
N LYS A 84 -9.70 14.39 -25.91
CA LYS A 84 -9.80 14.62 -27.35
C LYS A 84 -9.54 16.08 -27.74
N GLY A 85 -8.56 16.29 -28.60
CA GLY A 85 -8.18 17.63 -29.07
C GLY A 85 -7.37 18.46 -28.03
N ILE A 86 -6.90 17.81 -26.97
CA ILE A 86 -6.00 18.41 -25.97
C ILE A 86 -4.64 17.70 -26.08
N GLU A 87 -3.62 18.42 -26.50
CA GLU A 87 -2.26 17.87 -26.56
C GLU A 87 -1.62 17.86 -25.17
N VAL A 88 -0.66 16.95 -24.93
CA VAL A 88 0.03 16.81 -23.63
C VAL A 88 0.67 18.12 -23.13
N ASN A 89 1.13 18.97 -24.06
CA ASN A 89 1.73 20.27 -23.74
C ASN A 89 0.72 21.42 -23.60
N ASP A 90 -0.58 21.14 -23.80
CA ASP A 90 -1.64 22.15 -23.60
C ASP A 90 -1.89 22.33 -22.10
N PRO A 91 -1.91 23.55 -21.56
CA PRO A 91 -2.23 23.80 -20.14
C PRO A 91 -3.55 23.18 -19.67
N ARG A 92 -4.51 22.96 -20.60
CA ARG A 92 -5.78 22.30 -20.31
C ARG A 92 -5.63 20.81 -20.05
N TRP A 93 -4.54 20.18 -20.53
CA TRP A 93 -4.33 18.75 -20.37
C TRP A 93 -4.27 18.37 -18.89
N GLU A 94 -3.39 19.02 -18.14
CA GLU A 94 -3.25 18.76 -16.69
C GLU A 94 -4.56 19.02 -15.95
N GLN A 95 -5.23 20.13 -16.23
CA GLN A 95 -6.50 20.45 -15.59
C GLN A 95 -7.59 19.41 -15.90
N THR A 96 -7.69 18.95 -17.16
CA THR A 96 -8.67 17.95 -17.57
C THR A 96 -8.32 16.60 -16.95
N TYR A 97 -7.03 16.24 -16.97
CA TYR A 97 -6.57 14.98 -16.38
C TYR A 97 -6.91 14.91 -14.89
N GLN A 98 -6.57 15.93 -14.13
CA GLN A 98 -6.82 15.98 -12.68
C GLN A 98 -8.31 16.05 -12.32
N ASN A 99 -9.11 16.77 -13.08
CA ASN A 99 -10.51 17.00 -12.72
C ASN A 99 -11.49 15.99 -13.32
N VAL A 100 -11.11 15.29 -14.39
CA VAL A 100 -11.97 14.33 -15.10
C VAL A 100 -11.39 12.92 -15.08
N CYS A 101 -10.15 12.74 -15.56
CA CYS A 101 -9.56 11.43 -15.73
C CYS A 101 -9.27 10.75 -14.38
N VAL A 102 -8.66 11.47 -13.44
CA VAL A 102 -8.32 10.93 -12.12
C VAL A 102 -9.55 10.47 -11.32
N PRO A 103 -10.63 11.24 -11.18
CA PRO A 103 -11.85 10.77 -10.52
C PRO A 103 -12.49 9.58 -11.23
N LYS A 104 -12.53 9.59 -12.57
CA LYS A 104 -13.06 8.49 -13.38
C LYS A 104 -12.26 7.21 -13.17
N GLN A 105 -10.94 7.31 -13.14
CA GLN A 105 -10.01 6.21 -12.90
C GLN A 105 -10.20 5.63 -11.50
N LEU A 106 -10.22 6.47 -10.47
CA LEU A 106 -10.47 6.02 -9.10
C LEU A 106 -11.81 5.30 -8.98
N GLN A 107 -12.87 5.86 -9.57
CA GLN A 107 -14.18 5.23 -9.56
C GLN A 107 -14.17 3.86 -10.24
N HIS A 108 -13.47 3.73 -11.38
CA HIS A 108 -13.31 2.45 -12.07
C HIS A 108 -12.60 1.42 -11.18
N TYR A 109 -11.47 1.79 -10.58
CA TYR A 109 -10.72 0.89 -9.69
C TYR A 109 -11.56 0.43 -8.49
N LEU A 110 -12.32 1.34 -7.88
CA LEU A 110 -13.24 1.00 -6.79
C LEU A 110 -14.31 0.00 -7.24
N GLN A 111 -14.86 0.18 -8.44
CA GLN A 111 -15.84 -0.75 -9.01
C GLN A 111 -15.22 -2.13 -9.26
N GLN A 112 -14.03 -2.19 -9.88
CA GLN A 112 -13.38 -3.46 -10.22
C GLN A 112 -12.95 -4.23 -8.96
N LEU A 113 -12.33 -3.56 -7.99
CA LEU A 113 -11.94 -4.20 -6.72
C LEU A 113 -13.15 -4.69 -5.92
N ASN A 114 -14.30 -4.01 -6.04
CA ASN A 114 -15.53 -4.40 -5.34
C ASN A 114 -16.41 -5.39 -6.12
N ASP A 115 -16.07 -5.68 -7.39
CA ASP A 115 -16.81 -6.63 -8.21
C ASP A 115 -16.52 -8.07 -7.76
N PRO A 116 -17.51 -8.83 -7.26
CA PRO A 116 -17.31 -10.22 -6.84
C PRO A 116 -16.77 -11.13 -7.95
N ALA A 117 -17.00 -10.79 -9.23
CA ALA A 117 -16.49 -11.56 -10.36
C ALA A 117 -14.98 -11.39 -10.58
N GLN A 118 -14.39 -10.31 -10.07
CA GLN A 118 -12.98 -10.00 -10.19
C GLN A 118 -12.17 -10.34 -8.91
N GLN A 119 -12.87 -10.53 -7.79
CA GLN A 119 -12.21 -10.78 -6.51
C GLN A 119 -11.49 -12.13 -6.50
N GLN A 120 -10.26 -12.11 -6.04
CA GLN A 120 -9.49 -13.31 -5.77
C GLN A 120 -9.84 -13.88 -4.39
N ARG A 121 -9.78 -15.19 -4.26
CA ARG A 121 -9.90 -15.85 -2.97
C ARG A 121 -8.54 -15.85 -2.27
N PHE A 122 -8.52 -15.64 -0.96
CA PHE A 122 -7.27 -15.69 -0.19
C PHE A 122 -6.51 -17.00 -0.39
N GLU A 123 -7.22 -18.13 -0.48
CA GLU A 123 -6.61 -19.44 -0.69
C GLU A 123 -5.90 -19.56 -2.05
N SER A 124 -6.23 -18.71 -3.05
CA SER A 124 -5.50 -18.69 -4.32
C SER A 124 -4.11 -18.04 -4.22
N LEU A 125 -3.83 -17.35 -3.10
CA LEU A 125 -2.50 -16.83 -2.79
C LEU A 125 -1.56 -17.90 -2.23
N ALA A 126 -2.08 -19.09 -1.93
CA ALA A 126 -1.27 -20.19 -1.43
C ALA A 126 -0.11 -20.46 -2.40
N GLU A 127 1.07 -20.63 -1.84
CA GLU A 127 2.30 -20.89 -2.59
C GLU A 127 2.84 -19.72 -3.43
N LYS A 128 2.15 -18.58 -3.49
CA LYS A 128 2.58 -17.44 -4.33
C LYS A 128 3.99 -16.95 -3.98
N MET A 129 4.35 -16.92 -2.70
CA MET A 129 5.67 -16.51 -2.19
C MET A 129 6.50 -17.70 -1.68
N GLN A 130 6.21 -18.94 -2.13
CA GLN A 130 6.97 -20.12 -1.71
C GLN A 130 8.40 -20.18 -2.29
N HIS A 131 8.73 -19.29 -3.23
CA HIS A 131 10.08 -19.11 -3.76
C HIS A 131 11.00 -18.35 -2.79
N TYR A 132 10.46 -17.72 -1.74
CA TYR A 132 11.27 -17.02 -0.74
C TYR A 132 12.29 -17.95 -0.10
N ASP A 133 13.53 -17.50 -0.07
CA ASP A 133 14.62 -18.18 0.64
C ASP A 133 14.75 -17.68 2.10
N GLU A 134 15.77 -18.14 2.81
CA GLU A 134 16.02 -17.76 4.20
C GLU A 134 16.24 -16.25 4.35
N ASN A 135 16.92 -15.61 3.39
CA ASN A 135 17.20 -14.16 3.46
C ASN A 135 15.90 -13.35 3.27
N ASP A 136 14.99 -13.80 2.41
CA ASP A 136 13.68 -13.18 2.22
C ASP A 136 12.83 -13.28 3.49
N LEU A 137 12.88 -14.43 4.17
CA LEU A 137 12.16 -14.63 5.43
C LEU A 137 12.76 -13.81 6.58
N GLU A 138 14.08 -13.71 6.65
CA GLU A 138 14.75 -12.79 7.57
C GLU A 138 14.38 -11.34 7.28
N ALA A 139 14.32 -10.94 6.00
CA ALA A 139 13.88 -9.60 5.59
C ALA A 139 12.44 -9.32 6.04
N LEU A 140 11.52 -10.26 5.86
CA LEU A 140 10.13 -10.14 6.31
C LEU A 140 10.04 -9.90 7.83
N LEU A 141 10.85 -10.59 8.62
CA LEU A 141 10.92 -10.36 10.07
C LEU A 141 11.58 -9.01 10.39
N TYR A 142 12.64 -8.67 9.67
CA TYR A 142 13.43 -7.46 9.87
C TYR A 142 12.62 -6.18 9.62
N PHE A 143 11.79 -6.14 8.59
CA PHE A 143 10.86 -5.03 8.32
C PHE A 143 9.96 -4.71 9.50
N ASN A 144 9.55 -5.73 10.25
CA ASN A 144 8.71 -5.58 11.43
C ASN A 144 9.49 -5.22 12.71
N GLN A 145 10.81 -5.26 12.67
CA GLN A 145 11.70 -4.92 13.80
C GLN A 145 12.38 -3.57 13.61
N HIS A 146 12.77 -3.23 12.38
CA HIS A 146 13.69 -2.12 12.06
C HIS A 146 13.13 -1.19 10.96
N LEU A 147 12.01 -0.70 11.17
CA LEU A 147 11.14 -0.04 10.23
C LEU A 147 11.64 1.18 9.49
N LEU A 148 12.49 1.99 10.13
CA LEU A 148 13.04 3.19 9.50
C LEU A 148 14.00 2.87 8.33
N ILE A 149 14.37 1.61 8.18
CA ILE A 149 15.19 1.15 7.04
C ILE A 149 14.32 0.85 5.82
N SER A 150 13.07 0.44 6.06
CA SER A 150 12.13 0.02 5.02
C SER A 150 11.22 1.15 4.52
N LEU A 151 11.16 2.27 5.24
CA LEU A 151 10.32 3.41 4.88
C LEU A 151 11.12 4.50 4.18
N ASP A 152 10.48 5.18 3.27
CA ASP A 152 11.01 6.43 2.72
C ASP A 152 11.18 7.50 3.82
N SER A 153 12.16 8.37 3.62
CA SER A 153 12.37 9.55 4.49
C SER A 153 11.19 10.54 4.43
N VAL A 154 10.39 10.45 3.36
CA VAL A 154 9.18 11.22 3.12
C VAL A 154 8.06 10.25 2.77
N ILE A 155 7.05 10.18 3.60
CA ILE A 155 5.86 9.35 3.35
C ILE A 155 4.79 10.22 2.71
N ALA A 156 4.52 9.98 1.43
CA ALA A 156 3.44 10.65 0.72
C ALA A 156 2.08 10.16 1.23
N VAL A 157 1.18 11.10 1.49
CA VAL A 157 -0.17 10.86 2.00
C VAL A 157 -1.19 11.12 0.90
N LYS A 158 -2.02 10.14 0.62
CA LYS A 158 -3.16 10.27 -0.29
C LYS A 158 -4.46 10.29 0.51
N VAL A 159 -5.44 11.07 0.03
CA VAL A 159 -6.77 11.17 0.65
C VAL A 159 -7.84 11.12 -0.42
N ALA A 160 -8.82 10.24 -0.24
CA ALA A 160 -9.95 10.13 -1.15
C ALA A 160 -11.25 9.78 -0.40
N ASP A 161 -12.37 10.08 -1.05
CA ASP A 161 -13.68 9.65 -0.57
C ASP A 161 -13.91 8.19 -1.01
N ILE A 162 -13.70 7.29 -0.06
CA ILE A 162 -13.71 5.83 -0.26
C ILE A 162 -14.53 5.19 0.85
N GLU A 163 -15.34 4.20 0.49
CA GLU A 163 -16.31 3.60 1.39
C GLU A 163 -15.65 2.79 2.52
N THR A 164 -14.69 1.92 2.18
CA THR A 164 -14.07 0.98 3.14
C THR A 164 -12.56 1.12 3.20
N GLU A 165 -11.97 0.66 4.32
CA GLU A 165 -10.50 0.71 4.49
C GLU A 165 -9.75 -0.19 3.49
N ALA A 166 -10.32 -1.33 3.06
CA ALA A 166 -9.68 -2.20 2.07
C ALA A 166 -9.61 -1.54 0.69
N LEU A 167 -10.64 -0.80 0.31
CA LEU A 167 -10.71 -0.13 -0.98
C LEU A 167 -9.72 1.03 -1.13
N LYS A 168 -8.98 1.41 -0.07
CA LYS A 168 -7.86 2.37 -0.16
C LYS A 168 -6.80 1.94 -1.19
N LEU A 169 -6.68 0.64 -1.45
CA LEU A 169 -5.81 0.12 -2.51
C LEU A 169 -6.07 0.79 -3.88
N ALA A 170 -7.32 1.22 -4.15
CA ALA A 170 -7.68 1.93 -5.38
C ALA A 170 -6.91 3.26 -5.57
N MET A 171 -6.34 3.85 -4.51
CA MET A 171 -5.52 5.07 -4.61
C MET A 171 -4.12 4.82 -5.19
N LEU A 172 -3.64 3.57 -5.14
CA LEU A 172 -2.37 3.14 -5.73
C LEU A 172 -2.40 1.61 -5.96
N PRO A 173 -3.20 1.08 -6.90
CA PRO A 173 -3.16 -0.35 -7.22
C PRO A 173 -1.76 -0.72 -7.68
N ASN A 174 -1.15 -1.75 -7.10
CA ASN A 174 0.22 -2.13 -7.38
C ASN A 174 0.40 -3.65 -7.37
N GLY A 175 1.52 -4.11 -7.95
CA GLY A 175 1.82 -5.51 -8.22
C GLY A 175 1.89 -5.75 -9.73
N TYR A 176 3.01 -5.35 -10.35
CA TYR A 176 3.20 -5.41 -11.80
C TYR A 176 3.98 -6.64 -12.24
N PHE A 177 5.02 -7.01 -11.48
CA PHE A 177 5.86 -8.14 -11.86
C PHE A 177 5.12 -9.47 -11.66
N SER A 178 5.43 -10.45 -12.49
CA SER A 178 4.72 -11.75 -12.51
C SER A 178 4.82 -12.54 -11.20
N CYS A 179 5.85 -12.27 -10.41
CA CYS A 179 6.06 -12.89 -9.10
C CYS A 179 5.47 -12.08 -7.94
N ASP A 180 5.06 -10.82 -8.19
CA ASP A 180 4.36 -10.00 -7.19
C ASP A 180 2.91 -10.48 -7.01
N PHE A 181 2.28 -10.08 -5.92
CA PHE A 181 0.82 -10.09 -5.86
C PHE A 181 0.25 -9.02 -6.80
N ASP A 182 -0.65 -9.40 -7.68
CA ASP A 182 -1.40 -8.43 -8.48
C ASP A 182 -2.33 -7.57 -7.60
N PRO A 183 -2.94 -6.48 -8.12
CA PRO A 183 -3.83 -5.64 -7.32
C PRO A 183 -5.02 -6.39 -6.68
N PHE A 184 -5.55 -7.43 -7.31
CA PHE A 184 -6.67 -8.21 -6.79
C PHE A 184 -6.21 -9.22 -5.74
N GLU A 185 -5.00 -9.77 -5.89
CA GLU A 185 -4.33 -10.61 -4.89
C GLU A 185 -4.01 -9.79 -3.64
N ASN A 186 -3.45 -8.59 -3.80
CA ASN A 186 -3.24 -7.64 -2.71
C ASN A 186 -4.55 -7.30 -2.00
N TYR A 187 -5.63 -7.10 -2.75
CA TYR A 187 -6.95 -6.84 -2.18
C TYR A 187 -7.47 -8.02 -1.34
N ALA A 188 -7.29 -9.26 -1.83
CA ALA A 188 -7.66 -10.46 -1.07
C ALA A 188 -6.89 -10.58 0.25
N LEU A 189 -5.58 -10.31 0.24
CA LEU A 189 -4.77 -10.28 1.47
C LEU A 189 -5.26 -9.17 2.42
N ILE A 190 -5.54 -7.97 1.91
CA ILE A 190 -6.04 -6.86 2.73
C ILE A 190 -7.37 -7.22 3.41
N GLN A 191 -8.32 -7.81 2.66
CA GLN A 191 -9.59 -8.27 3.23
C GLN A 191 -9.39 -9.35 4.30
N LYS A 192 -8.46 -10.28 4.07
CA LYS A 192 -8.12 -11.32 5.05
C LYS A 192 -7.56 -10.73 6.33
N MET A 193 -6.66 -9.76 6.24
CA MET A 193 -6.09 -9.07 7.40
C MET A 193 -7.13 -8.29 8.20
N GLN A 194 -8.10 -7.65 7.51
CA GLN A 194 -9.23 -6.99 8.17
C GLN A 194 -10.07 -7.98 9.02
N HIS A 195 -10.23 -9.23 8.57
CA HIS A 195 -10.92 -10.26 9.35
C HIS A 195 -10.26 -10.49 10.72
N TYR A 196 -8.94 -10.30 10.84
CA TYR A 196 -8.18 -10.41 12.09
C TYR A 196 -8.16 -9.11 12.91
N GLY A 197 -8.76 -8.03 12.42
CA GLY A 197 -8.83 -6.74 13.10
C GLY A 197 -7.63 -5.84 12.80
N PHE A 198 -7.03 -5.99 11.61
CA PHE A 198 -6.07 -5.03 11.09
C PHE A 198 -6.74 -4.02 10.16
N GLU A 199 -6.31 -2.79 10.23
CA GLU A 199 -6.63 -1.74 9.29
C GLU A 199 -5.49 -1.57 8.30
N PHE A 200 -5.76 -1.63 7.01
CA PHE A 200 -4.80 -1.33 5.96
C PHE A 200 -4.46 0.16 5.98
N ILE A 201 -3.17 0.51 6.08
CA ILE A 201 -2.73 1.92 6.12
C ILE A 201 -2.13 2.40 4.80
N GLY A 202 -1.64 1.49 3.97
CA GLY A 202 -1.04 1.83 2.69
C GLY A 202 -0.07 0.79 2.17
N LEU A 203 0.53 1.07 1.03
CA LEU A 203 1.59 0.27 0.44
C LEU A 203 2.65 1.18 -0.20
N GLY A 204 3.78 0.60 -0.56
CA GLY A 204 4.83 1.22 -1.36
C GLY A 204 5.16 0.38 -2.59
N ALA A 205 6.43 0.35 -2.98
CA ALA A 205 6.89 -0.42 -4.13
C ALA A 205 6.91 -1.93 -3.88
N ALA A 206 7.15 -2.35 -2.62
CA ALA A 206 7.29 -3.74 -2.24
C ALA A 206 6.48 -4.17 -1.02
N LEU A 207 6.08 -3.22 -0.18
CA LEU A 207 5.55 -3.50 1.15
C LEU A 207 4.10 -3.06 1.28
N LEU A 208 3.30 -3.86 1.96
CA LEU A 208 1.96 -3.56 2.47
C LEU A 208 2.05 -3.28 3.97
N GLY A 209 1.29 -2.31 4.45
CA GLY A 209 1.28 -1.93 5.86
C GLY A 209 -0.09 -1.93 6.50
N TRP A 210 -0.13 -2.36 7.75
CA TRP A 210 -1.33 -2.38 8.58
C TRP A 210 -1.08 -1.84 9.96
N THR A 211 -2.16 -1.36 10.61
CA THR A 211 -2.19 -1.09 12.04
C THR A 211 -3.28 -1.93 12.72
N LYS A 212 -3.07 -2.32 13.96
CA LYS A 212 -4.12 -2.96 14.75
C LYS A 212 -5.26 -1.99 15.04
N THR A 213 -6.47 -2.50 14.96
CA THR A 213 -7.67 -1.80 15.43
C THR A 213 -8.04 -2.26 16.86
N PRO A 214 -8.97 -1.56 17.53
CA PRO A 214 -9.52 -2.05 18.80
C PRO A 214 -10.17 -3.45 18.71
N ASP A 215 -10.57 -3.85 17.49
CA ASP A 215 -11.20 -5.16 17.22
C ASP A 215 -10.17 -6.26 16.88
N PHE A 216 -8.87 -6.01 17.10
CA PHE A 216 -7.82 -7.01 16.86
C PHE A 216 -8.06 -8.27 17.69
N LYS A 217 -8.07 -9.42 17.00
CA LYS A 217 -8.46 -10.74 17.55
C LYS A 217 -7.23 -11.54 17.98
N ALA A 218 -6.66 -11.18 19.12
CA ALA A 218 -5.48 -11.88 19.66
C ALA A 218 -5.72 -13.39 19.88
N GLU A 219 -6.97 -13.80 20.16
CA GLU A 219 -7.37 -15.20 20.30
C GLU A 219 -7.29 -15.99 18.99
N LYS A 220 -7.33 -15.31 17.84
CA LYS A 220 -7.16 -15.91 16.49
C LYS A 220 -5.73 -15.87 15.98
N MET A 221 -4.75 -15.57 16.83
CA MET A 221 -3.36 -15.43 16.41
C MET A 221 -2.81 -16.68 15.71
N ASN A 222 -3.18 -17.87 16.19
CA ASN A 222 -2.70 -19.11 15.57
C ASN A 222 -3.28 -19.28 14.14
N ASP A 223 -4.56 -18.90 13.95
CA ASP A 223 -5.19 -18.96 12.62
C ASP A 223 -4.52 -17.97 11.67
N LEU A 224 -4.23 -16.75 12.15
CA LEU A 224 -3.50 -15.75 11.38
C LEU A 224 -2.12 -16.26 10.94
N ILE A 225 -1.34 -16.86 11.85
CA ILE A 225 -0.03 -17.41 11.52
C ILE A 225 -0.12 -18.56 10.52
N GLN A 226 -1.13 -19.42 10.62
CA GLN A 226 -1.36 -20.48 9.62
C GLN A 226 -1.75 -19.90 8.26
N ASP A 227 -2.58 -18.87 8.22
CA ASP A 227 -2.92 -18.18 6.97
C ASP A 227 -1.67 -17.52 6.33
N LEU A 228 -0.81 -16.86 7.12
CA LEU A 228 0.45 -16.32 6.60
C LEU A 228 1.39 -17.43 6.11
N ALA A 229 1.42 -18.58 6.77
CA ALA A 229 2.22 -19.73 6.35
C ALA A 229 1.69 -20.42 5.07
N LEU A 230 0.47 -20.14 4.62
CA LEU A 230 0.01 -20.55 3.29
C LEU A 230 0.70 -19.76 2.18
N ILE A 231 1.00 -18.50 2.44
CA ILE A 231 1.57 -17.56 1.46
C ILE A 231 3.10 -17.66 1.47
N TYR A 232 3.69 -17.49 2.64
CA TYR A 232 5.15 -17.48 2.84
C TYR A 232 5.63 -18.82 3.39
N PRO A 233 6.82 -19.32 3.01
CA PRO A 233 7.34 -20.62 3.48
C PRO A 233 7.86 -20.55 4.94
N LEU A 234 6.99 -20.12 5.87
CA LEU A 234 7.33 -19.93 7.27
C LEU A 234 7.50 -21.27 7.97
N ASP A 235 8.70 -21.62 8.38
CA ASP A 235 8.94 -22.73 9.27
C ASP A 235 8.47 -22.44 10.70
N PHE A 236 8.65 -23.38 11.61
CA PHE A 236 8.20 -23.23 13.01
C PHE A 236 8.88 -22.06 13.74
N ALA A 237 10.17 -21.78 13.45
CA ALA A 237 10.90 -20.69 14.06
C ALA A 237 10.39 -19.32 13.54
N HIS A 238 10.19 -19.21 12.23
CA HIS A 238 9.62 -18.01 11.59
C HIS A 238 8.20 -17.74 12.04
N GLN A 239 7.34 -18.76 12.12
CA GLN A 239 5.97 -18.64 12.64
C GLN A 239 5.95 -18.12 14.08
N LYS A 240 6.84 -18.61 14.93
CA LYS A 240 6.97 -18.15 16.32
C LYS A 240 7.44 -16.68 16.36
N ALA A 241 8.49 -16.34 15.61
CA ALA A 241 9.03 -14.98 15.56
C ALA A 241 7.97 -13.99 15.04
N MET A 242 7.26 -14.33 13.97
CA MET A 242 6.18 -13.50 13.42
C MET A 242 5.06 -13.30 14.43
N LYS A 243 4.65 -14.36 15.13
CA LYS A 243 3.65 -14.27 16.21
C LYS A 243 4.08 -13.31 17.31
N ASP A 244 5.34 -13.43 17.78
CA ASP A 244 5.89 -12.56 18.83
C ASP A 244 5.94 -11.09 18.37
N LEU A 245 6.32 -10.83 17.12
CA LEU A 245 6.31 -9.51 16.51
C LEU A 245 4.90 -8.92 16.41
N ILE A 246 3.95 -9.70 15.91
CA ILE A 246 2.56 -9.25 15.81
C ILE A 246 1.99 -8.94 17.20
N LEU A 247 2.27 -9.75 18.21
CA LEU A 247 1.78 -9.49 19.58
C LEU A 247 2.37 -8.21 20.16
N LYS A 248 3.65 -7.95 19.90
CA LYS A 248 4.41 -6.81 20.45
C LYS A 248 4.07 -5.49 19.79
N ASN A 249 3.90 -5.47 18.46
CA ASN A 249 3.78 -4.26 17.66
C ASN A 249 2.30 -3.88 17.43
N ASP A 250 2.00 -2.58 17.30
CA ASP A 250 0.69 -2.07 16.87
C ASP A 250 0.53 -2.06 15.35
N TYR A 251 1.51 -2.53 14.62
CA TYR A 251 1.57 -2.55 13.17
C TYR A 251 2.07 -3.90 12.66
N LEU A 252 1.89 -4.12 11.36
CA LEU A 252 2.43 -5.26 10.61
C LEU A 252 2.80 -4.80 9.22
N ILE A 253 3.96 -5.27 8.73
CA ILE A 253 4.42 -5.08 7.35
C ILE A 253 4.60 -6.44 6.71
N LEU A 254 4.09 -6.58 5.50
CA LEU A 254 4.25 -7.78 4.70
C LEU A 254 4.71 -7.40 3.29
N PRO A 255 5.74 -8.04 2.75
CA PRO A 255 6.13 -7.86 1.35
C PRO A 255 5.09 -8.53 0.43
N TYR A 256 4.87 -7.91 -0.72
CA TYR A 256 4.08 -8.48 -1.81
C TYR A 256 4.91 -8.67 -3.10
N SER A 257 6.18 -8.31 -3.06
CA SER A 257 7.14 -8.42 -4.16
C SER A 257 8.00 -9.67 -4.06
N GLU A 258 8.67 -10.02 -5.16
CA GLU A 258 9.41 -11.27 -5.29
C GLU A 258 10.70 -11.39 -4.47
N SER A 259 11.37 -10.27 -4.16
CA SER A 259 12.72 -10.28 -3.53
C SER A 259 12.82 -9.21 -2.43
N PRO A 260 12.12 -9.37 -1.31
CA PRO A 260 12.10 -8.36 -0.26
C PRO A 260 13.48 -8.10 0.35
N GLN A 261 14.41 -9.05 0.33
CA GLN A 261 15.78 -8.86 0.81
C GLN A 261 16.53 -7.74 0.09
N GLU A 262 16.22 -7.45 -1.17
CA GLU A 262 16.87 -6.39 -1.94
C GLU A 262 16.64 -5.00 -1.32
N TYR A 263 15.56 -4.82 -0.56
CA TYR A 263 15.25 -3.59 0.16
C TYR A 263 16.11 -3.36 1.41
N LEU A 264 16.74 -4.41 1.93
CA LEU A 264 17.61 -4.29 3.10
C LEU A 264 19.01 -3.79 2.75
N GLY A 265 19.34 -3.70 1.46
CA GLY A 265 20.68 -3.40 1.02
C GLY A 265 21.68 -4.48 1.45
N TYR A 266 22.98 -4.22 1.27
CA TYR A 266 24.06 -5.15 1.63
C TYR A 266 24.38 -5.20 3.14
N ASP A 267 23.50 -4.65 4.00
CA ASP A 267 23.76 -4.52 5.43
C ASP A 267 23.51 -5.79 6.26
N LEU A 268 23.07 -6.89 5.61
CA LEU A 268 22.93 -8.21 6.25
C LEU A 268 24.18 -9.09 6.14
N SER A 269 25.30 -8.58 5.60
CA SER A 269 26.53 -9.37 5.42
C SER A 269 27.55 -9.16 6.54
#